data_d99b879fd08fe4d7759eb07f958ccfc0
#
_entry.id   d99b879fd08fe4d7759eb07f958ccfc0
#
_cell.length_a   1.000
_cell.length_b   1.000
_cell.length_c   1.000
_cell.angle_alpha   90.00
_cell.angle_beta   90.00
_cell.angle_gamma   90.00
#
_symmetry.space_group_name_H-M   'P 1'
#
loop_
_entity.id
_entity.type
_entity.pdbx_description
1 polymer ?
#
loop_
_entity_poly.entity_id
_entity_poly.type
_entity_poly.pdbx_seq_one_letter_code
_entity_poly.pdbx_strand_id
1 'polypeptide(L)' 'MVAAKQAPEPPNTRLTVGNYIADILLDARPDGTIYHWIVQRVGSAAIIHWGQEYTFEDAYASVSACMAELNDPDKKKA' A
#
# COMPACT_ATOMS: atom_id res chain seq x y z
N MET A 1 5.84 5.00 29.87
CA MET A 1 5.83 4.65 29.37
C MET A 1 5.89 4.27 28.60
N VAL A 2 6.28 4.23 28.28
CA VAL A 2 6.44 3.80 27.52
C VAL A 2 5.95 3.19 26.75
N ALA A 3 5.55 2.91 26.69
CA ALA A 3 4.90 2.24 25.89
C ALA A 3 4.96 2.54 24.56
N ALA A 4 4.98 3.53 24.39
CA ALA A 4 4.97 3.87 23.14
C ALA A 4 5.88 3.26 22.32
N LYS A 5 6.78 2.76 22.77
CA LYS A 5 7.68 2.27 22.04
C LYS A 5 7.31 1.27 21.33
N GLN A 6 6.38 0.84 21.35
CA GLN A 6 6.12 -0.13 20.71
C GLN A 6 5.38 0.04 19.55
N ALA A 7 5.14 0.93 18.85
CA ALA A 7 4.47 1.04 17.62
C ALA A 7 5.10 0.21 16.60
N PRO A 8 4.80 -0.97 16.46
CA PRO A 8 5.50 -1.85 15.57
C PRO A 8 5.31 -1.45 14.13
N GLU A 9 4.13 -1.04 13.75
CA GLU A 9 3.92 -0.71 12.37
C GLU A 9 3.69 0.76 12.24
N PRO A 10 4.27 1.40 11.27
CA PRO A 10 3.97 2.82 11.06
C PRO A 10 2.54 2.97 10.62
N PRO A 11 1.90 4.07 10.99
CA PRO A 11 0.52 4.29 10.55
C PRO A 11 0.41 4.38 9.03
N ASN A 12 1.47 4.86 8.38
CA ASN A 12 1.47 4.97 6.93
C ASN A 12 2.77 4.43 6.40
N THR A 13 2.69 3.66 5.35
CA THR A 13 3.87 3.10 4.71
C THR A 13 3.82 3.44 3.23
N ARG A 14 4.92 3.95 2.71
CA ARG A 14 4.99 4.30 1.29
C ARG A 14 6.04 3.48 0.59
N LEU A 15 5.68 2.94 -0.57
CA LEU A 15 6.60 2.21 -1.40
C LEU A 15 6.65 2.87 -2.76
N THR A 16 7.85 2.94 -3.32
CA THR A 16 8.02 3.48 -4.66
C THR A 16 8.72 2.43 -5.51
N VAL A 17 8.11 2.06 -6.60
CA VAL A 17 8.68 1.07 -7.51
C VAL A 17 8.50 1.58 -8.93
N GLY A 18 9.60 1.86 -9.61
CA GLY A 18 9.53 2.40 -10.96
C GLY A 18 8.83 3.75 -10.97
N ASN A 19 7.81 3.87 -11.77
CA ASN A 19 7.06 5.11 -11.91
C ASN A 19 5.80 5.14 -11.07
N TYR A 20 5.71 4.28 -10.06
CA TYR A 20 4.50 4.16 -9.27
C TYR A 20 4.80 4.29 -7.79
N ILE A 21 3.86 4.85 -7.06
CA ILE A 21 3.93 5.02 -5.63
C ILE A 21 2.71 4.36 -5.03
N ALA A 22 2.92 3.61 -3.96
CA ALA A 22 1.82 3.01 -3.22
C ALA A 22 1.87 3.45 -1.78
N ASP A 23 0.72 3.70 -1.19
CA ASP A 23 0.62 4.02 0.22
C ASP A 23 -0.26 2.98 0.88
N ILE A 24 0.17 2.51 2.05
CA ILE A 24 -0.62 1.61 2.89
C ILE A 24 -0.97 2.40 4.13
N LEU A 25 -2.26 2.57 4.37
CA LEU A 25 -2.77 3.42 5.43
C LEU A 25 -3.47 2.58 6.47
N LEU A 26 -3.07 2.74 7.72
CA LEU A 26 -3.66 2.01 8.83
C LEU A 26 -4.94 2.68 9.27
N ASP A 27 -6.01 1.92 9.36
CA ASP A 27 -7.30 2.41 9.83
C ASP A 27 -7.71 1.54 11.02
N ALA A 28 -7.46 2.03 12.21
CA ALA A 28 -7.78 1.29 13.42
C ALA A 28 -9.22 1.57 13.81
N ARG A 29 -10.01 0.52 13.94
CA ARG A 29 -11.42 0.63 14.27
C ARG A 29 -11.72 -0.18 15.52
N PRO A 30 -12.82 0.13 16.21
CA PRO A 30 -13.14 -0.60 17.43
C PRO A 30 -13.28 -2.11 17.24
N ASP A 31 -13.76 -2.53 16.07
CA ASP A 31 -13.96 -3.94 15.83
C ASP A 31 -12.81 -4.57 15.02
N GLY A 32 -11.74 -3.86 14.82
CA GLY A 32 -10.58 -4.43 14.13
C GLY A 32 -9.84 -3.38 13.35
N THR A 33 -8.75 -3.81 12.72
CA THR A 33 -7.91 -2.92 11.96
C THR A 33 -8.04 -3.25 10.49
N ILE A 34 -8.10 -2.22 9.67
CA ILE A 34 -8.15 -2.37 8.22
C ILE A 34 -6.98 -1.61 7.65
N TYR A 35 -6.36 -2.17 6.65
CA TYR A 35 -5.27 -1.50 5.95
C TYR A 35 -5.78 -1.15 4.56
N HIS A 36 -5.84 0.14 4.27
CA HIS A 36 -6.22 0.63 2.96
C HIS A 36 -4.96 0.84 2.15
N TRP A 37 -4.96 0.46 0.90
CA TRP A 37 -3.80 0.74 0.06
C TRP A 37 -4.25 1.40 -1.23
N ILE A 38 -3.40 2.29 -1.72
CA ILE A 38 -3.67 2.99 -2.97
C ILE A 38 -2.39 2.99 -3.79
N VAL A 39 -2.53 3.03 -5.10
CA VAL A 39 -1.40 3.11 -6.01
C VAL A 39 -1.63 4.28 -6.95
N GLN A 40 -0.60 5.09 -7.10
CA GLN A 40 -0.64 6.26 -7.96
C GLN A 40 0.60 6.26 -8.83
N ARG A 41 0.52 6.97 -9.96
CA ARG A 41 1.71 7.16 -10.78
C ARG A 41 2.48 8.32 -10.21
N VAL A 42 3.81 8.23 -10.24
CA VAL A 42 4.65 9.32 -9.77
C VAL A 42 4.29 10.59 -10.56
N GLY A 43 4.05 11.66 -9.84
CA GLY A 43 3.70 12.93 -10.46
C GLY A 43 2.21 13.10 -10.74
N SER A 44 1.40 12.12 -10.39
CA SER A 44 -0.05 12.22 -10.61
C SER A 44 -0.77 12.05 -9.29
N ALA A 45 -1.82 12.81 -9.09
CA ALA A 45 -2.65 12.65 -7.89
C ALA A 45 -3.75 11.62 -8.09
N ALA A 46 -3.95 11.15 -9.30
CA ALA A 46 -5.04 10.21 -9.55
C ALA A 46 -4.69 8.83 -9.01
N ILE A 47 -5.63 8.22 -8.31
CA ILE A 47 -5.46 6.87 -7.79
C ILE A 47 -5.84 5.90 -8.91
N ILE A 48 -4.92 5.00 -9.26
CA ILE A 48 -5.18 4.07 -10.34
C ILE A 48 -5.59 2.69 -9.83
N HIS A 49 -5.18 2.33 -8.60
CA HIS A 49 -5.61 1.08 -7.97
C HIS A 49 -5.74 1.31 -6.48
N TRP A 50 -6.62 0.57 -5.84
CA TRP A 50 -6.79 0.67 -4.40
C TRP A 50 -7.43 -0.60 -3.88
N GLY A 51 -7.34 -0.83 -2.59
CA GLY A 51 -7.95 -1.99 -1.98
C GLY A 51 -7.91 -1.91 -0.47
N GLN A 52 -8.41 -2.94 0.17
CA GLN A 52 -8.44 -3.05 1.62
C GLN A 52 -8.04 -4.46 2.00
N GLU A 53 -7.26 -4.57 3.07
CA GLU A 53 -6.85 -5.86 3.58
C GLU A 53 -6.96 -5.82 5.09
N TYR A 54 -6.95 -6.99 5.71
CA TYR A 54 -7.10 -7.05 7.16
C TYR A 54 -5.77 -7.21 7.88
N THR A 55 -4.67 -7.42 7.17
CA THR A 55 -3.35 -7.47 7.78
C THR A 55 -2.39 -6.64 6.94
N PHE A 56 -1.34 -6.17 7.58
CA PHE A 56 -0.33 -5.41 6.86
C PHE A 56 0.34 -6.30 5.81
N GLU A 57 0.58 -7.54 6.13
CA GLU A 57 1.24 -8.44 5.20
C GLU A 57 0.42 -8.63 3.93
N ASP A 58 -0.90 -8.76 4.08
CA ASP A 58 -1.76 -8.90 2.92
C ASP A 58 -1.78 -7.63 2.09
N ALA A 59 -1.81 -6.48 2.76
CA ALA A 59 -1.78 -5.21 2.04
C ALA A 59 -0.47 -5.06 1.28
N TYR A 60 0.64 -5.42 1.92
CA TYR A 60 1.94 -5.32 1.27
C TYR A 60 2.00 -6.26 0.07
N ALA A 61 1.48 -7.47 0.21
CA ALA A 61 1.48 -8.43 -0.89
C ALA A 61 0.63 -7.93 -2.06
N SER A 62 -0.53 -7.35 -1.76
CA SER A 62 -1.41 -6.83 -2.81
C SER A 62 -0.74 -5.68 -3.54
N VAL A 63 -0.11 -4.78 -2.81
CA VAL A 63 0.58 -3.65 -3.40
C VAL A 63 1.74 -4.14 -4.25
N SER A 64 2.53 -5.08 -3.74
CA SER A 64 3.69 -5.59 -4.46
C SER A 64 3.27 -6.25 -5.77
N ALA A 65 2.21 -7.04 -5.74
CA ALA A 65 1.73 -7.69 -6.94
C ALA A 65 1.23 -6.66 -7.96
N CYS A 66 0.50 -5.66 -7.48
CA CYS A 66 -0.03 -4.63 -8.34
C CYS A 66 1.11 -3.85 -9.01
N MET A 67 2.11 -3.46 -8.23
CA MET A 67 3.22 -2.70 -8.75
C MET A 67 4.03 -3.51 -9.74
N ALA A 68 4.18 -4.81 -9.49
CA ALA A 68 4.91 -5.68 -10.41
C ALA A 68 4.19 -5.74 -11.76
N GLU A 69 2.88 -5.84 -11.74
CA GLU A 69 2.14 -5.86 -12.99
C GLU A 69 2.24 -4.54 -13.73
N LEU A 70 2.15 -3.44 -13.01
CA LEU A 70 2.22 -2.13 -13.66
C LEU A 70 3.58 -1.88 -14.28
N ASN A 71 4.62 -2.47 -13.71
CA ASN A 71 5.97 -2.28 -14.21
C ASN A 71 6.40 -3.37 -15.19
N ASP A 72 5.51 -4.29 -15.52
CA ASP A 72 5.84 -5.40 -16.40
C ASP A 72 5.73 -4.92 -17.85
N PRO A 73 6.82 -4.88 -18.59
CA PRO A 73 6.78 -4.40 -19.97
C PRO A 73 5.95 -5.30 -20.88
N ASP A 74 5.89 -6.58 -20.60
CA ASP A 74 5.12 -7.48 -21.44
C ASP A 74 3.64 -7.19 -21.33
N LYS A 75 3.18 -6.87 -20.13
CA LYS A 75 1.79 -6.53 -19.95
C LYS A 75 1.44 -5.25 -20.68
N LYS A 76 2.34 -4.32 -20.68
CA LYS A 76 2.06 -3.06 -21.34
C LYS A 76 1.99 -3.17 -22.83
N LYS A 77 2.62 -4.20 -23.37
CA LYS A 77 2.57 -4.36 -24.78
C LYS A 77 1.27 -4.93 -25.26
N ALA A 78 0.55 -5.58 -24.42
CA ALA A 78 -0.68 -6.27 -24.83
C ALA A 78 -1.83 -5.34 -25.19
#